data_277522483a969b3e521691fdeb02bafa
#
_entry.id   277522483a969b3e521691fdeb02bafa
#
_cell.length_a   1.000
_cell.length_b   1.000
_cell.length_c   1.000
_cell.angle_alpha   90.00
_cell.angle_beta   90.00
_cell.angle_gamma   90.00
#
_symmetry.space_group_name_H-M   'P 1'
#
loop_
_entity.id
_entity.type
_entity.pdbx_description
1 polymer ?
#
loop_
_entity_poly.entity_id
_entity_poly.type
_entity_poly.pdbx_seq_one_letter_code
_entity_poly.pdbx_strand_id
1 'polypeptide(L)' 'MVKVTYKHWKTGKELEVIGTMPPQFNNGISDRILVKTANGSFEDVIKSTIIRVEEWSPN' A
#
# COMPACT_ATOMS: atom_id res chain seq x y z
N MET A 1 -10.15 3.79 4.76
CA MET A 1 -9.07 2.83 4.44
C MET A 1 -8.92 2.72 2.94
N VAL A 2 -7.81 2.21 2.50
CA VAL A 2 -7.54 1.97 1.09
C VAL A 2 -7.12 0.53 0.89
N LYS A 3 -7.35 0.01 -0.30
CA LYS A 3 -6.82 -1.27 -0.75
C LYS A 3 -5.82 -1.00 -1.87
N VAL A 4 -4.56 -1.35 -1.63
CA VAL A 4 -3.49 -1.15 -2.59
C VAL A 4 -3.18 -2.50 -3.24
N THR A 5 -3.35 -2.57 -4.56
CA THR A 5 -3.00 -3.75 -5.35
C THR A 5 -1.68 -3.49 -6.04
N TYR A 6 -0.72 -4.40 -5.86
CA TYR A 6 0.62 -4.21 -6.40
C TYR A 6 1.24 -5.56 -6.76
N LYS A 7 2.31 -5.50 -7.56
CA LYS A 7 3.07 -6.71 -7.91
C LYS A 7 4.29 -6.82 -7.02
N HIS A 8 4.51 -8.02 -6.49
CA HIS A 8 5.72 -8.28 -5.71
C HIS A 8 6.93 -8.15 -6.63
N TRP A 9 7.93 -7.37 -6.20
CA TRP A 9 9.09 -7.05 -7.04
C TRP A 9 9.90 -8.30 -7.43
N LYS A 10 9.87 -9.35 -6.63
CA LYS A 10 10.68 -10.54 -6.83
C LYS A 10 9.92 -11.63 -7.57
N THR A 11 8.67 -11.88 -7.20
CA THR A 11 7.90 -13.00 -7.72
C THR A 11 6.96 -12.61 -8.86
N GLY A 12 6.66 -11.32 -8.98
CA GLY A 12 5.67 -10.84 -9.94
C GLY A 12 4.24 -11.16 -9.58
N LYS A 13 4.01 -11.75 -8.42
CA LYS A 13 2.66 -12.08 -7.98
C LYS A 13 1.90 -10.82 -7.58
N GLU A 14 0.62 -10.79 -7.91
CA GLU A 14 -0.28 -9.70 -7.53
C GLU A 14 -0.70 -9.87 -6.08
N LEU A 15 -0.44 -8.83 -5.29
CA LEU A 15 -0.75 -8.81 -3.86
C LEU A 15 -1.63 -7.63 -3.52
N GLU A 16 -2.32 -7.72 -2.39
CA GLU A 16 -3.17 -6.65 -1.89
C GLU A 16 -2.84 -6.36 -0.45
N VAL A 17 -2.88 -5.07 -0.09
CA VAL A 17 -2.76 -4.65 1.31
C VAL A 17 -3.86 -3.65 1.60
N ILE A 18 -4.50 -3.80 2.76
CA ILE A 18 -5.62 -2.95 3.17
C ILE A 18 -5.21 -2.24 4.45
N GLY A 19 -5.41 -0.93 4.48
CA GLY A 19 -5.09 -0.12 5.64
C GLY A 19 -5.21 1.36 5.37
N THR A 20 -4.49 2.16 6.14
CA THR A 20 -4.45 3.61 5.98
C THR A 20 -3.07 4.03 5.50
N MET A 21 -3.01 5.18 4.82
CA MET A 21 -1.76 5.75 4.34
C MET A 21 -1.51 7.05 5.08
N PRO A 22 -0.80 7.02 6.22
CA PRO A 22 -0.55 8.23 7.00
C PRO A 22 0.26 9.25 6.20
N PRO A 23 -0.20 10.51 6.11
CA PRO A 23 0.47 11.51 5.27
C PRO A 23 1.90 11.81 5.69
N GLN A 24 2.22 11.68 6.97
CA GLN A 24 3.56 11.96 7.45
C GLN A 24 4.61 11.00 6.91
N PHE A 25 4.19 9.84 6.43
CA PHE A 25 5.08 8.85 5.83
C PHE A 25 4.94 8.78 4.31
N ASN A 26 3.98 9.51 3.74
CA ASN A 26 3.66 9.42 2.32
C ASN A 26 3.61 10.82 1.71
N ASN A 27 4.75 11.49 1.76
CA ASN A 27 4.85 12.90 1.37
C ASN A 27 5.12 13.11 -0.13
N GLY A 28 5.19 12.05 -0.91
CA GLY A 28 5.40 12.14 -2.35
C GLY A 28 6.85 12.21 -2.79
N ILE A 29 7.79 12.30 -1.87
CA ILE A 29 9.23 12.40 -2.21
C ILE A 29 9.83 11.04 -2.45
N SER A 30 9.42 10.04 -1.65
CA SER A 30 9.95 8.68 -1.73
C SER A 30 9.30 7.91 -2.88
N ASP A 31 10.01 6.92 -3.42
CA ASP A 31 9.44 5.97 -4.38
C ASP A 31 8.66 4.84 -3.71
N ARG A 32 8.47 4.93 -2.40
CA ARG A 32 7.73 3.94 -1.62
C ARG A 32 6.60 4.58 -0.85
N ILE A 33 5.57 3.79 -0.58
CA ILE A 33 4.49 4.18 0.32
C ILE A 33 4.43 3.22 1.49
N LEU A 34 4.00 3.74 2.64
CA LEU A 34 3.77 2.94 3.84
C LEU A 34 2.27 2.83 4.07
N VAL A 35 1.78 1.60 4.17
CA VAL A 35 0.37 1.34 4.48
C VAL A 35 0.32 0.76 5.89
N LYS A 36 -0.42 1.42 6.77
CA LYS A 36 -0.61 0.95 8.14
C LYS A 36 -1.80 -0.01 8.14
N THR A 37 -1.56 -1.27 8.43
CA THR A 37 -2.59 -2.30 8.45
C THR A 37 -3.40 -2.25 9.74
N ALA A 38 -4.52 -3.00 9.77
CA ALA A 38 -5.42 -2.99 10.92
C ALA A 38 -4.77 -3.49 12.21
N ASN A 39 -3.75 -4.35 12.11
CA ASN A 39 -3.04 -4.85 13.28
C ASN A 39 -1.90 -3.94 13.74
N GLY A 40 -1.74 -2.77 13.12
CA GLY A 40 -0.73 -1.81 13.50
C GLY A 40 0.62 -1.99 12.82
N SER A 41 0.77 -2.96 11.94
CA SER A 41 1.99 -3.16 11.16
C SER A 41 2.05 -2.19 10.00
N PHE A 42 3.25 -1.98 9.46
CA PHE A 42 3.44 -1.19 8.25
C PHE A 42 3.89 -2.10 7.10
N GLU A 43 3.25 -1.91 5.95
CA GLU A 43 3.67 -2.54 4.70
C GLU A 43 4.34 -1.51 3.82
N ASP A 44 5.52 -1.83 3.32
CA ASP A 44 6.32 -0.94 2.48
C ASP A 44 6.13 -1.36 1.02
N VAL A 45 5.48 -0.52 0.23
CA VAL A 45 5.14 -0.83 -1.15
C VAL A 45 5.87 0.12 -2.10
N ILE A 46 6.54 -0.44 -3.10
CA ILE A 46 7.25 0.35 -4.11
C ILE A 46 6.23 0.93 -5.08
N LYS A 47 6.23 2.26 -5.25
CA LYS A 47 5.23 2.96 -6.07
C LYS A 47 5.12 2.42 -7.49
N SER A 48 6.25 2.11 -8.11
CA SER A 48 6.26 1.64 -9.49
C SER A 48 5.61 0.27 -9.67
N THR A 49 5.39 -0.48 -8.59
CA THR A 49 4.75 -1.79 -8.64
C THR A 49 3.24 -1.72 -8.42
N ILE A 50 2.72 -0.56 -8.05
CA ILE A 50 1.30 -0.41 -7.74
C ILE A 50 0.47 -0.50 -9.02
N ILE A 51 -0.54 -1.36 -8.99
CA ILE A 51 -1.48 -1.53 -10.10
C ILE A 51 -2.64 -0.56 -9.93
N ARG A 52 -3.20 -0.49 -8.71
CA ARG A 52 -4.29 0.45 -8.40
C ARG A 52 -4.43 0.64 -6.91
N VAL A 53 -5.03 1.76 -6.55
CA VAL A 53 -5.40 2.08 -5.17
C VAL A 53 -6.89 2.38 -5.15
N GLU A 54 -7.63 1.70 -4.30
CA GLU A 54 -9.08 1.82 -4.22
C GLU A 54 -9.51 2.21 -2.82
N GLU A 55 -10.61 2.96 -2.72
CA GLU A 55 -11.27 3.16 -1.44
C GLU A 55 -11.76 1.80 -0.93
N TRP A 56 -11.54 1.56 0.34
CA TRP A 56 -11.95 0.30 0.96
C TRP A 56 -12.83 0.55 2.16
N SER A 57 -14.00 -0.07 2.15
CA SER A 57 -14.91 -0.03 3.29
C SER A 57 -15.05 -1.45 3.83
N PRO A 58 -14.82 -1.66 5.13
CA PRO A 58 -14.92 -3.00 5.72
C PRO A 58 -16.34 -3.53 5.86
N ASN A 59 -17.32 -2.71 5.57
CA ASN A 59 -18.71 -3.16 5.67
C ASN A 59 -19.23 -3.66 4.34
#